data_34343451a2524ffef31678b275247ed4
#
_entry.id   34343451a2524ffef31678b275247ed4
#
_cell.length_a   1.000
_cell.length_b   1.000
_cell.length_c   1.000
_cell.angle_alpha   90.00
_cell.angle_beta   90.00
_cell.angle_gamma   90.00
#
_symmetry.space_group_name_H-M   'P 1'
#
loop_
_entity.id
_entity.type
_entity.pdbx_description
1 polymer ?
#
loop_
_entity_poly.entity_id
_entity_poly.type
_entity_poly.pdbx_seq_one_letter_code
_entity_poly.pdbx_strand_id
1 'polypeptide(L)'
;LYDALLLLQHRGQDAAGIATMNGNSFTMHKANGLVRDVFRTRNMRSLVGNAGIGQVRYPTAGSASSEEEAQPFYVSAPYGIILAHNGNLTNAASLRVEMAYRDRRHINTSSDTEVLLNVLADELQKETNSAALDEGAMFNAVTGVASRVKGSYAVVSLKIGRAHV
;
A
#
# COMPACT_ATOMS: atom_id res chain seq x y z
N LEU A 1 -13.98 -8.37 -3.98
CA LEU A 1 -12.57 -8.20 -4.35
C LEU A 1 -12.02 -9.42 -5.09
N TYR A 2 -12.20 -10.63 -4.57
CA TYR A 2 -11.67 -11.85 -5.20
C TYR A 2 -12.12 -11.98 -6.67
N ASP A 3 -13.42 -11.90 -6.95
CA ASP A 3 -13.94 -11.99 -8.33
C ASP A 3 -13.42 -10.87 -9.22
N ALA A 4 -13.30 -9.66 -8.68
CA ALA A 4 -12.72 -8.54 -9.41
C ALA A 4 -11.25 -8.79 -9.77
N LEU A 5 -10.45 -9.36 -8.86
CA LEU A 5 -9.06 -9.70 -9.15
C LEU A 5 -8.93 -10.84 -10.16
N LEU A 6 -9.85 -11.82 -10.16
CA LEU A 6 -9.91 -12.86 -11.19
C LEU A 6 -10.11 -12.24 -12.59
N LEU A 7 -11.01 -11.27 -12.71
CA LEU A 7 -11.25 -10.54 -13.96
C LEU A 7 -10.04 -9.70 -14.36
N LEU A 8 -9.30 -9.18 -13.39
CA LEU A 8 -8.09 -8.38 -13.60
C LEU A 8 -6.82 -9.22 -13.75
N GLN A 9 -6.89 -10.55 -13.69
CA GLN A 9 -5.72 -11.43 -13.73
C GLN A 9 -4.81 -11.19 -14.94
N HIS A 10 -5.37 -10.75 -16.06
CA HIS A 10 -4.59 -10.37 -17.25
C HIS A 10 -3.69 -9.16 -17.05
N ARG A 11 -3.89 -8.37 -15.97
CA ARG A 11 -3.06 -7.21 -15.60
C ARG A 11 -1.85 -7.60 -14.76
N GLY A 12 -1.79 -8.83 -14.24
CA GLY A 12 -0.67 -9.32 -13.46
C GLY A 12 -0.84 -10.78 -13.06
N GLN A 13 0.22 -11.57 -13.18
CA GLN A 13 0.19 -13.03 -12.92
C GLN A 13 1.28 -13.48 -11.97
N ASP A 14 2.10 -12.56 -11.47
CA ASP A 14 3.25 -12.84 -10.62
C ASP A 14 2.88 -12.98 -9.14
N ALA A 15 2.04 -12.09 -8.65
CA ALA A 15 1.56 -12.10 -7.28
C ALA A 15 0.15 -11.52 -7.18
N ALA A 16 -0.56 -11.87 -6.14
CA ALA A 16 -1.86 -11.31 -5.81
C ALA A 16 -1.97 -11.03 -4.31
N GLY A 17 -2.69 -9.98 -3.95
CA GLY A 17 -2.94 -9.64 -2.56
C GLY A 17 -4.28 -8.94 -2.36
N ILE A 18 -4.89 -9.21 -1.22
CA ILE A 18 -6.11 -8.54 -0.74
C ILE A 18 -5.86 -8.12 0.71
N ALA A 19 -6.24 -6.89 1.01
CA ALA A 19 -6.37 -6.42 2.39
C ALA A 19 -7.78 -5.92 2.61
N THR A 20 -8.36 -6.29 3.75
CA THR A 20 -9.69 -5.87 4.18
C THR A 20 -9.62 -5.10 5.49
N MET A 21 -10.55 -4.18 5.68
CA MET A 21 -10.70 -3.37 6.87
C MET A 21 -11.98 -3.75 7.59
N ASN A 22 -11.84 -4.11 8.87
CA ASN A 22 -12.94 -4.36 9.80
C ASN A 22 -12.77 -3.50 11.05
N GLY A 23 -13.57 -2.44 11.17
CA GLY A 23 -13.40 -1.46 12.23
C GLY A 23 -12.01 -0.83 12.20
N ASN A 24 -11.24 -1.03 13.27
CA ASN A 24 -9.90 -0.46 13.45
C ASN A 24 -8.77 -1.47 13.16
N SER A 25 -9.01 -2.51 12.41
CA SER A 25 -8.00 -3.50 12.05
C SER A 25 -7.99 -3.82 10.57
N PHE A 26 -6.79 -4.12 10.06
CA PHE A 26 -6.61 -4.71 8.76
C PHE A 26 -6.34 -6.20 8.86
N THR A 27 -6.91 -6.95 7.94
CA THR A 27 -6.51 -8.32 7.66
C THR A 27 -6.00 -8.37 6.23
N MET A 28 -4.82 -8.97 6.03
CA MET A 28 -4.19 -9.02 4.73
C MET A 28 -3.69 -10.43 4.42
N HIS A 29 -3.89 -10.85 3.18
CA HIS A 29 -3.25 -12.03 2.62
C HIS A 29 -2.72 -11.71 1.24
N LYS A 30 -1.45 -12.05 1.00
CA LYS A 30 -0.77 -11.85 -0.27
C LYS A 30 0.27 -12.95 -0.47
N ALA A 31 0.49 -13.36 -1.70
CA ALA A 31 1.50 -14.34 -2.06
C ALA A 31 1.82 -14.27 -3.55
N ASN A 32 2.89 -14.92 -3.96
CA ASN A 32 3.20 -15.14 -5.36
C ASN A 32 2.23 -16.15 -5.98
N GLY A 33 1.83 -15.92 -7.21
CA GLY A 33 0.96 -16.80 -7.99
C GLY A 33 -0.33 -16.14 -8.47
N LEU A 34 -1.14 -16.94 -9.13
CA LEU A 34 -2.44 -16.49 -9.65
C LEU A 34 -3.45 -16.33 -8.50
N VAL A 35 -4.42 -15.46 -8.69
CA VAL A 35 -5.48 -15.16 -7.70
C VAL A 35 -6.12 -16.43 -7.15
N ARG A 36 -6.47 -17.40 -8.02
CA ARG A 36 -7.09 -18.67 -7.63
C ARG A 36 -6.17 -19.56 -6.76
N ASP A 37 -4.86 -19.42 -6.90
CA ASP A 37 -3.88 -20.22 -6.20
C ASP A 37 -3.51 -19.60 -4.85
N VAL A 38 -3.45 -18.27 -4.80
CA VAL A 38 -3.17 -17.46 -3.59
C VAL A 38 -4.35 -17.49 -2.62
N PHE A 39 -5.58 -17.30 -3.13
CA PHE A 39 -6.76 -17.17 -2.26
C PHE A 39 -7.58 -18.47 -2.21
N ARG A 40 -7.20 -19.34 -1.31
CA ARG A 40 -7.97 -20.56 -0.99
C ARG A 40 -9.05 -20.25 0.05
N THR A 41 -9.99 -21.15 0.23
CA THR A 41 -11.14 -20.98 1.15
C THR A 41 -10.74 -20.50 2.55
N ARG A 42 -9.66 -21.04 3.12
CA ARG A 42 -9.18 -20.61 4.45
C ARG A 42 -8.74 -19.14 4.47
N ASN A 43 -8.07 -18.69 3.40
CA ASN A 43 -7.59 -17.31 3.28
C ASN A 43 -8.78 -16.34 3.13
N MET A 44 -9.76 -16.71 2.29
CA MET A 44 -10.97 -15.94 2.08
C MET A 44 -11.81 -15.78 3.34
N ARG A 45 -11.87 -16.81 4.19
CA ARG A 45 -12.60 -16.76 5.48
C ARG A 45 -11.97 -15.79 6.48
N SER A 46 -10.68 -15.53 6.41
CA SER A 46 -10.00 -14.57 7.28
C SER A 46 -10.13 -13.13 6.80
N LEU A 47 -10.36 -12.92 5.51
CA LEU A 47 -10.48 -11.59 4.90
C LEU A 47 -11.89 -11.01 5.09
N VAL A 48 -12.24 -10.78 6.35
CA VAL A 48 -13.53 -10.17 6.73
C VAL A 48 -13.42 -8.65 6.76
N GLY A 49 -14.52 -7.96 6.47
CA GLY A 49 -14.58 -6.50 6.52
C GLY A 49 -15.57 -5.92 5.51
N ASN A 50 -15.83 -4.63 5.63
CA ASN A 50 -16.76 -3.89 4.79
C ASN A 50 -16.07 -2.97 3.77
N ALA A 51 -14.75 -2.84 3.85
CA ALA A 51 -13.92 -2.16 2.86
C ALA A 51 -12.63 -2.96 2.64
N GLY A 52 -11.99 -2.76 1.50
CA GLY A 52 -10.74 -3.43 1.20
C GLY A 52 -10.15 -2.99 -0.13
N ILE A 53 -8.89 -3.30 -0.32
CA ILE A 53 -8.18 -3.13 -1.59
C ILE A 53 -7.52 -4.44 -2.00
N GLY A 54 -7.32 -4.60 -3.30
CA GLY A 54 -6.62 -5.76 -3.83
C GLY A 54 -5.81 -5.39 -5.06
N GLN A 55 -4.79 -6.18 -5.33
CA GLN A 55 -3.89 -5.95 -6.45
C GLN A 55 -3.40 -7.28 -7.03
N VAL A 56 -3.25 -7.34 -8.33
CA VAL A 56 -2.49 -8.34 -9.06
C VAL A 56 -1.23 -7.69 -9.62
N ARG A 57 -0.06 -8.29 -9.39
CA ARG A 57 1.24 -7.74 -9.79
C ARG A 57 1.68 -8.33 -11.12
N TYR A 58 2.15 -7.45 -11.99
CA TYR A 58 2.95 -7.83 -13.15
C TYR A 58 4.44 -7.80 -12.76
N PRO A 59 5.25 -8.80 -13.12
CA PRO A 59 6.66 -8.81 -12.74
C PRO A 59 7.37 -7.62 -13.38
N THR A 60 7.98 -6.77 -12.56
CA THR A 60 8.94 -5.77 -13.02
C THR A 60 10.33 -6.38 -13.08
N ALA A 61 11.14 -5.96 -14.05
CA ALA A 61 12.46 -6.53 -14.29
C ALA A 61 13.31 -6.52 -13.00
N GLY A 62 13.69 -7.68 -12.50
CA GLY A 62 14.66 -7.88 -11.43
C GLY A 62 14.15 -8.40 -10.10
N SER A 63 12.84 -8.39 -9.81
CA SER A 63 12.32 -8.78 -8.49
C SER A 63 11.19 -9.82 -8.53
N ALA A 64 11.10 -10.61 -9.59
CA ALA A 64 9.99 -11.52 -9.88
C ALA A 64 9.74 -12.65 -8.86
N SER A 65 10.49 -12.73 -7.76
CA SER A 65 10.42 -13.91 -6.87
C SER A 65 10.19 -13.60 -5.39
N SER A 66 10.16 -12.34 -4.96
CA SER A 66 9.97 -12.03 -3.54
C SER A 66 8.48 -11.87 -3.20
N GLU A 67 7.96 -12.78 -2.38
CA GLU A 67 6.62 -12.68 -1.80
C GLU A 67 6.44 -11.40 -0.96
N GLU A 68 7.53 -10.89 -0.39
CA GLU A 68 7.54 -9.67 0.41
C GLU A 68 7.14 -8.44 -0.42
N GLU A 69 7.44 -8.46 -1.72
CA GLU A 69 7.09 -7.38 -2.65
C GLU A 69 5.67 -7.47 -3.21
N ALA A 70 4.93 -8.53 -2.91
CA ALA A 70 3.51 -8.59 -3.24
C ALA A 70 2.75 -7.45 -2.53
N GLN A 71 1.77 -6.89 -3.21
CA GLN A 71 0.95 -5.79 -2.69
C GLN A 71 -0.40 -6.33 -2.19
N PRO A 72 -1.11 -5.61 -1.29
CA PRO A 72 -0.82 -4.28 -0.76
C PRO A 72 0.31 -4.26 0.28
N PHE A 73 0.86 -3.05 0.54
CA PHE A 73 1.77 -2.80 1.65
C PHE A 73 1.02 -2.14 2.83
N TYR A 74 1.57 -2.29 4.03
CA TYR A 74 1.01 -1.75 5.27
C TYR A 74 2.07 -0.98 6.06
N VAL A 75 1.65 0.12 6.67
CA VAL A 75 2.41 0.86 7.66
C VAL A 75 1.50 1.22 8.84
N SER A 76 2.04 1.15 10.08
CA SER A 76 1.26 1.38 11.30
C SER A 76 1.27 2.82 11.80
N ALA A 77 2.25 3.64 11.39
CA ALA A 77 2.44 5.00 11.91
C ALA A 77 2.52 6.03 10.76
N PRO A 78 1.93 7.23 10.93
CA PRO A 78 1.18 7.75 12.09
C PRO A 78 -0.21 7.13 12.23
N TYR A 79 -0.70 6.48 11.20
CA TYR A 79 -1.97 5.76 11.14
C TYR A 79 -1.75 4.40 10.52
N GLY A 80 -2.63 3.44 10.78
CA GLY A 80 -2.69 2.21 9.99
C GLY A 80 -3.07 2.55 8.56
N ILE A 81 -2.16 2.37 7.61
CA ILE A 81 -2.38 2.67 6.19
C ILE A 81 -2.01 1.44 5.37
N ILE A 82 -2.91 1.02 4.48
CA ILE A 82 -2.60 0.08 3.42
C ILE A 82 -2.64 0.78 2.06
N LEU A 83 -1.77 0.37 1.17
CA LEU A 83 -1.62 0.99 -0.14
C LEU A 83 -1.28 -0.07 -1.20
N ALA A 84 -1.93 0.06 -2.34
CA ALA A 84 -1.56 -0.62 -3.57
C ALA A 84 -1.27 0.41 -4.66
N HIS A 85 -0.29 0.11 -5.49
CA HIS A 85 0.28 1.01 -6.49
C HIS A 85 0.42 0.29 -7.81
N ASN A 86 0.12 0.98 -8.88
CA ASN A 86 0.43 0.58 -10.25
C ASN A 86 1.23 1.70 -10.92
N GLY A 87 2.44 1.40 -11.32
CA GLY A 87 3.34 2.37 -11.92
C GLY A 87 4.81 2.09 -11.63
N ASN A 88 5.61 3.14 -11.76
CA ASN A 88 7.03 3.06 -11.47
C ASN A 88 7.57 4.42 -10.99
N LEU A 89 8.28 4.42 -9.88
CA LEU A 89 8.93 5.62 -9.34
C LEU A 89 10.38 5.67 -9.79
N THR A 90 10.71 6.73 -10.51
CA THR A 90 12.08 6.93 -11.03
C THR A 90 13.07 7.38 -9.96
N ASN A 91 12.59 7.90 -8.83
CA ASN A 91 13.42 8.37 -7.72
C ASN A 91 13.27 7.55 -6.43
N ALA A 92 12.77 6.33 -6.51
CA ALA A 92 12.57 5.47 -5.34
C ALA A 92 13.86 5.26 -4.53
N ALA A 93 15.00 5.05 -5.20
CA ALA A 93 16.29 4.84 -4.53
C ALA A 93 16.73 6.07 -3.70
N SER A 94 16.59 7.28 -4.23
CA SER A 94 16.95 8.50 -3.51
C SER A 94 16.00 8.77 -2.34
N LEU A 95 14.69 8.54 -2.53
CA LEU A 95 13.69 8.68 -1.46
C LEU A 95 13.95 7.68 -0.34
N ARG A 96 14.33 6.44 -0.63
CA ARG A 96 14.70 5.44 0.37
C ARG A 96 15.82 5.93 1.28
N VAL A 97 16.88 6.49 0.69
CA VAL A 97 18.00 7.06 1.44
C VAL A 97 17.55 8.24 2.29
N GLU A 98 16.79 9.16 1.71
CA GLU A 98 16.24 10.33 2.42
C GLU A 98 15.43 9.90 3.64
N MET A 99 14.50 8.95 3.46
CA MET A 99 13.62 8.47 4.53
C MET A 99 14.40 7.77 5.65
N ALA A 100 15.43 7.01 5.32
CA ALA A 100 16.26 6.35 6.32
C ALA A 100 17.01 7.35 7.20
N TYR A 101 17.60 8.40 6.60
CA TYR A 101 18.42 9.37 7.33
C TYR A 101 17.63 10.50 7.98
N ARG A 102 16.65 11.08 7.27
CA ARG A 102 15.88 12.22 7.75
C ARG A 102 14.70 11.80 8.63
N ASP A 103 13.92 10.86 8.12
CA ASP A 103 12.62 10.52 8.71
C ASP A 103 12.71 9.28 9.62
N ARG A 104 13.88 8.65 9.68
CA ARG A 104 14.16 7.43 10.46
C ARG A 104 13.18 6.28 10.17
N ARG A 105 12.72 6.20 8.93
CA ARG A 105 11.84 5.15 8.45
C ARG A 105 12.64 4.06 7.76
N HIS A 106 12.50 2.85 8.24
CA HIS A 106 13.10 1.67 7.60
C HIS A 106 12.16 1.16 6.51
N ILE A 107 12.72 0.89 5.33
CA ILE A 107 12.02 0.30 4.19
C ILE A 107 12.63 -1.07 3.95
N ASN A 108 11.82 -2.11 4.11
CA ASN A 108 12.28 -3.48 4.20
C ASN A 108 12.55 -4.13 2.82
N THR A 109 11.74 -3.77 1.82
CA THR A 109 11.81 -4.39 0.47
C THR A 109 12.47 -3.46 -0.55
N SER A 110 12.75 -3.96 -1.75
CA SER A 110 13.20 -3.13 -2.86
C SER A 110 12.06 -2.43 -3.60
N SER A 111 10.80 -2.70 -3.23
CA SER A 111 9.62 -2.17 -3.88
C SER A 111 9.51 -0.64 -3.75
N ASP A 112 9.24 0.01 -4.86
CA ASP A 112 8.91 1.44 -4.91
C ASP A 112 7.55 1.74 -4.25
N THR A 113 6.67 0.75 -4.18
CA THR A 113 5.38 0.85 -3.49
C THR A 113 5.57 1.05 -1.98
N GLU A 114 6.51 0.34 -1.35
CA GLU A 114 6.81 0.53 0.06
C GLU A 114 7.40 1.92 0.32
N VAL A 115 8.25 2.40 -0.60
CA VAL A 115 8.76 3.78 -0.56
C VAL A 115 7.61 4.79 -0.62
N LEU A 116 6.71 4.64 -1.60
CA LEU A 116 5.56 5.52 -1.78
C LEU A 116 4.65 5.56 -0.55
N LEU A 117 4.36 4.39 0.04
CA LEU A 117 3.57 4.28 1.27
C LEU A 117 4.22 5.02 2.43
N ASN A 118 5.54 4.90 2.58
CA ASN A 118 6.27 5.59 3.65
C ASN A 118 6.36 7.10 3.42
N VAL A 119 6.46 7.56 2.16
CA VAL A 119 6.35 8.99 1.83
C VAL A 119 4.98 9.52 2.19
N LEU A 120 3.90 8.82 1.85
CA LEU A 120 2.54 9.20 2.23
C LEU A 120 2.37 9.26 3.77
N ALA A 121 2.91 8.28 4.48
CA ALA A 121 2.86 8.24 5.93
C ALA A 121 3.63 9.40 6.58
N ASP A 122 4.77 9.81 6.00
CA ASP A 122 5.55 10.96 6.44
C ASP A 122 4.79 12.28 6.19
N GLU A 123 4.22 12.46 5.02
CA GLU A 123 3.43 13.66 4.72
C GLU A 123 2.19 13.75 5.62
N LEU A 124 1.49 12.65 5.86
CA LEU A 124 0.37 12.60 6.82
C LEU A 124 0.82 12.92 8.26
N GLN A 125 2.03 12.53 8.64
CA GLN A 125 2.56 12.85 9.97
C GLN A 125 2.81 14.34 10.15
N LYS A 126 3.20 15.06 9.10
CA LYS A 126 3.40 16.53 9.13
C LYS A 126 2.09 17.29 9.34
N GLU A 127 1.00 16.76 8.82
CA GLU A 127 -0.33 17.36 8.95
C GLU A 127 -0.99 17.05 10.31
N THR A 128 -0.38 16.22 11.14
CA THR A 128 -0.97 15.73 12.41
C THR A 128 -0.76 16.74 13.55
N ASN A 129 -1.21 17.98 13.38
CA ASN A 129 -1.26 18.96 14.49
C ASN A 129 -2.61 18.95 15.24
N SER A 130 -3.56 18.10 14.82
CA SER A 130 -4.87 17.94 15.47
C SER A 130 -5.20 16.46 15.69
N ALA A 131 -6.07 16.18 16.62
CA ALA A 131 -6.50 14.82 16.96
C ALA A 131 -7.23 14.07 15.83
N ALA A 132 -7.66 14.78 14.79
CA ALA A 132 -8.35 14.21 13.64
C ALA A 132 -7.73 14.71 12.34
N LEU A 133 -7.49 13.78 11.42
CA LEU A 133 -7.10 14.11 10.06
C LEU A 133 -8.36 14.52 9.28
N ASP A 134 -8.44 15.79 8.93
CA ASP A 134 -9.51 16.32 8.08
C ASP A 134 -9.21 16.17 6.58
N GLU A 135 -10.16 16.56 5.74
CA GLU A 135 -10.01 16.47 4.28
C GLU A 135 -8.87 17.38 3.78
N GLY A 136 -8.71 18.58 4.37
CA GLY A 136 -7.66 19.53 4.01
C GLY A 136 -6.28 18.95 4.27
N ALA A 137 -6.06 18.36 5.45
CA ALA A 137 -4.82 17.69 5.80
C ALA A 137 -4.53 16.50 4.87
N MET A 138 -5.56 15.76 4.46
CA MET A 138 -5.39 14.68 3.48
C MET A 138 -4.93 15.21 2.11
N PHE A 139 -5.54 16.29 1.60
CA PHE A 139 -5.15 16.91 0.34
C PHE A 139 -3.73 17.50 0.41
N ASN A 140 -3.36 18.12 1.53
CA ASN A 140 -2.01 18.63 1.75
C ASN A 140 -0.98 17.49 1.71
N ALA A 141 -1.25 16.38 2.40
CA ALA A 141 -0.37 15.22 2.40
C ALA A 141 -0.20 14.64 0.99
N VAL A 142 -1.29 14.50 0.22
CA VAL A 142 -1.23 14.02 -1.18
C VAL A 142 -0.44 14.99 -2.06
N THR A 143 -0.60 16.31 -1.86
CA THR A 143 0.20 17.34 -2.55
C THR A 143 1.68 17.23 -2.19
N GLY A 144 1.99 16.99 -0.92
CA GLY A 144 3.35 16.71 -0.44
C GLY A 144 3.95 15.48 -1.13
N VAL A 145 3.20 14.38 -1.21
CA VAL A 145 3.62 13.18 -1.97
C VAL A 145 3.93 13.53 -3.42
N ALA A 146 3.02 14.23 -4.11
CA ALA A 146 3.18 14.60 -5.52
C ALA A 146 4.41 15.49 -5.76
N SER A 147 4.80 16.31 -4.77
CA SER A 147 6.00 17.17 -4.86
C SER A 147 7.32 16.39 -4.72
N ARG A 148 7.30 15.26 -4.01
CA ARG A 148 8.50 14.44 -3.71
C ARG A 148 8.72 13.30 -4.68
N VAL A 149 7.63 12.67 -5.09
CA VAL A 149 7.65 11.46 -5.91
C VAL A 149 7.75 11.82 -7.39
N LYS A 150 8.63 11.11 -8.12
CA LYS A 150 8.80 11.27 -9.57
C LYS A 150 8.51 9.95 -10.27
N GLY A 151 7.74 10.01 -11.35
CA GLY A 151 7.38 8.84 -12.13
C GLY A 151 5.92 8.88 -12.58
N SER A 152 5.43 7.75 -13.03
CA SER A 152 4.03 7.55 -13.39
C SER A 152 3.42 6.55 -12.43
N TYR A 153 2.33 6.91 -11.77
CA TYR A 153 1.72 6.05 -10.77
C TYR A 153 0.22 6.30 -10.59
N ALA A 154 -0.48 5.23 -10.29
CA ALA A 154 -1.85 5.24 -9.79
C ALA A 154 -1.90 4.51 -8.45
N VAL A 155 -2.63 5.04 -7.49
CA VAL A 155 -2.62 4.58 -6.10
C VAL A 155 -4.02 4.39 -5.59
N VAL A 156 -4.24 3.31 -4.85
CA VAL A 156 -5.39 3.17 -3.97
C VAL A 156 -4.90 2.92 -2.55
N SER A 157 -5.50 3.58 -1.57
CA SER A 157 -5.14 3.40 -0.16
C SER A 157 -6.37 3.40 0.74
N LEU A 158 -6.25 2.71 1.87
CA LEU A 158 -7.19 2.79 2.98
C LEU A 158 -6.42 3.16 4.24
N LYS A 159 -6.98 4.06 5.02
CA LYS A 159 -6.45 4.50 6.31
C LYS A 159 -7.38 4.02 7.42
N ILE A 160 -6.81 3.37 8.45
CA ILE A 160 -7.47 3.21 9.74
C ILE A 160 -7.29 4.51 10.50
N GLY A 161 -8.30 4.92 11.13
CA GLY A 161 -8.28 6.04 12.02
C GLY A 161 -9.69 6.55 12.13
N ARG A 162 -10.14 6.52 13.33
CA ARG A 162 -11.35 7.17 13.73
C ARG A 162 -11.07 8.65 13.87
N ALA A 163 -11.97 9.46 13.34
CA ALA A 163 -12.29 10.66 14.05
C ALA A 163 -12.86 10.21 15.42
N HIS A 164 -12.12 10.37 16.49
CA HIS A 164 -12.70 10.26 17.82
C HIS A 164 -13.57 11.49 18.03
N VAL A 165 -14.83 11.22 18.26
CA VAL A 165 -15.75 12.19 18.87
C VAL A 165 -15.33 12.37 20.33
#